data_cfac7aa624fa27da3473347b01e9f00b
#
_entry.id   cfac7aa624fa27da3473347b01e9f00b
#
_cell.length_a   1.000
_cell.length_b   1.000
_cell.length_c   1.000
_cell.angle_alpha   90.00
_cell.angle_beta   90.00
_cell.angle_gamma   90.00
#
_symmetry.space_group_name_H-M   'P 1'
#
loop_
_entity.id
_entity.type
_entity.pdbx_description
1 polymer ?
#
loop_
_entity_poly.entity_id
_entity_poly.type
_entity_poly.pdbx_seq_one_letter_code
_entity_poly.pdbx_strand_id
1 'polypeptide(L)'
;MIMLFLLFNFKNCDIIKKKLDCNIVIERDLCMEKKLLRKKRMMTYFIDAAAQIIREEGIDKVTIRKVADIAGFNSATLYNYFENLDHLILFAAMRYIKDYAAALPEYLKDANNALDRFLRVWECFCHFSFKDPEIYHAIFFADLDKDLEDYVAEYYKLFPEELIVENHGISTMLLKHNIFERGMTTVKECVKEGFIREEDAEDLNEMTMFIYESILLKVIRNKMEYDDANAKCIKYIKRITNSFLIEDKR
;
A
#
# COMPACT_ATOMS: atom_id res chain seq x y z
N MET A 1 24.96 -2.85 64.38
CA MET A 1 25.37 -1.74 63.49
C MET A 1 25.89 -2.26 62.14
N ILE A 2 26.60 -3.37 62.07
CA ILE A 2 27.17 -3.96 60.82
C ILE A 2 26.08 -4.55 59.90
N MET A 3 25.00 -5.13 60.46
CA MET A 3 23.93 -5.73 59.68
C MET A 3 23.04 -4.70 58.93
N LEU A 4 22.87 -3.48 59.48
CA LEU A 4 22.14 -2.43 58.81
C LEU A 4 22.93 -1.83 57.61
N PHE A 5 24.29 -1.82 57.70
CA PHE A 5 25.17 -1.31 56.64
C PHE A 5 25.19 -2.27 55.42
N LEU A 6 25.09 -3.57 55.66
CA LEU A 6 25.01 -4.58 54.58
C LEU A 6 23.66 -4.54 53.85
N LEU A 7 22.54 -4.33 54.56
CA LEU A 7 21.20 -4.20 53.95
C LEU A 7 21.05 -2.94 53.12
N PHE A 8 21.70 -1.85 53.51
CA PHE A 8 21.72 -0.59 52.71
C PHE A 8 22.52 -0.70 51.40
N ASN A 9 23.61 -1.45 51.42
CA ASN A 9 24.42 -1.73 50.24
C ASN A 9 23.72 -2.69 49.24
N PHE A 10 22.98 -3.69 49.72
CA PHE A 10 22.23 -4.60 48.84
C PHE A 10 21.06 -3.89 48.12
N LYS A 11 20.30 -3.04 48.82
CA LYS A 11 19.22 -2.26 48.20
C LYS A 11 19.74 -1.25 47.15
N ASN A 12 20.88 -0.62 47.43
CA ASN A 12 21.53 0.27 46.46
C ASN A 12 22.09 -0.48 45.25
N CYS A 13 22.56 -1.70 45.41
CA CYS A 13 23.06 -2.51 44.31
C CYS A 13 21.95 -2.91 43.34
N ASP A 14 20.75 -3.25 43.83
CA ASP A 14 19.60 -3.61 43.00
C ASP A 14 18.99 -2.38 42.28
N ILE A 15 19.00 -1.23 42.93
CA ILE A 15 18.56 0.03 42.30
C ILE A 15 19.54 0.48 41.20
N ILE A 16 20.83 0.32 41.45
CA ILE A 16 21.89 0.64 40.47
C ILE A 16 21.81 -0.34 39.27
N LYS A 17 21.63 -1.64 39.52
CA LYS A 17 21.40 -2.65 38.46
C LYS A 17 20.18 -2.32 37.63
N LYS A 18 19.02 -2.06 38.24
CA LYS A 18 17.81 -1.66 37.51
C LYS A 18 17.98 -0.39 36.69
N LYS A 19 18.71 0.62 37.17
CA LYS A 19 19.03 1.83 36.39
C LYS A 19 20.00 1.54 35.25
N LEU A 20 20.99 0.66 35.45
CA LEU A 20 21.90 0.24 34.37
C LEU A 20 21.15 -0.54 33.28
N ASP A 21 20.32 -1.51 33.67
CA ASP A 21 19.49 -2.28 32.74
C ASP A 21 18.53 -1.38 31.95
N CYS A 22 17.90 -0.40 32.60
CA CYS A 22 17.04 0.57 31.96
C CYS A 22 17.83 1.46 30.96
N ASN A 23 19.02 1.92 31.32
CA ASN A 23 19.86 2.73 30.42
C ASN A 23 20.36 1.92 29.24
N ILE A 24 20.73 0.65 29.41
CA ILE A 24 21.15 -0.25 28.33
C ILE A 24 19.99 -0.50 27.36
N VAL A 25 18.76 -0.68 27.86
CA VAL A 25 17.56 -0.83 27.01
C VAL A 25 17.32 0.45 26.21
N ILE A 26 17.34 1.61 26.85
CA ILE A 26 17.15 2.92 26.19
C ILE A 26 18.23 3.17 25.12
N GLU A 27 19.50 2.86 25.40
CA GLU A 27 20.58 3.01 24.42
C GLU A 27 20.45 2.05 23.24
N ARG A 28 19.98 0.81 23.46
CA ARG A 28 19.69 -0.15 22.41
C ARG A 28 18.53 0.32 21.53
N ASP A 29 17.43 0.78 22.14
CA ASP A 29 16.27 1.29 21.43
C ASP A 29 16.63 2.52 20.58
N LEU A 30 17.39 3.46 21.14
CA LEU A 30 17.88 4.63 20.43
C LEU A 30 18.85 4.27 19.28
N CYS A 31 19.67 3.25 19.47
CA CYS A 31 20.57 2.75 18.43
C CYS A 31 19.77 2.07 17.28
N MET A 32 18.75 1.28 17.62
CA MET A 32 17.85 0.64 16.64
C MET A 32 17.07 1.69 15.85
N GLU A 33 16.53 2.70 16.53
CA GLU A 33 15.81 3.80 15.89
C GLU A 33 16.69 4.60 14.91
N LYS A 34 17.91 4.92 15.31
CA LYS A 34 18.89 5.57 14.42
C LYS A 34 19.25 4.71 13.21
N LYS A 35 19.38 3.39 13.39
CA LYS A 35 19.66 2.45 12.29
C LYS A 35 18.48 2.38 11.32
N LEU A 36 17.26 2.31 11.85
CA LEU A 36 16.03 2.31 11.04
C LEU A 36 15.89 3.60 10.24
N LEU A 37 16.13 4.75 10.88
CA LEU A 37 16.09 6.07 10.23
C LEU A 37 17.12 6.18 9.09
N ARG A 38 18.32 5.64 9.29
CA ARG A 38 19.34 5.59 8.22
C ARG A 38 18.90 4.68 7.07
N LYS A 39 18.36 3.48 7.38
CA LYS A 39 17.80 2.56 6.38
C LYS A 39 16.72 3.27 5.58
N LYS A 40 15.74 3.88 6.24
CA LYS A 40 14.65 4.64 5.63
C LYS A 40 15.16 5.73 4.68
N ARG A 41 16.10 6.57 5.11
CA ARG A 41 16.68 7.63 4.27
C ARG A 41 17.37 7.07 3.03
N MET A 42 18.16 6.03 3.17
CA MET A 42 18.85 5.41 2.04
C MET A 42 17.88 4.79 1.04
N MET A 43 16.88 4.08 1.53
CA MET A 43 15.84 3.51 0.67
C MET A 43 15.06 4.61 -0.06
N THR A 44 14.76 5.73 0.61
CA THR A 44 14.07 6.88 -0.01
C THR A 44 14.81 7.41 -1.24
N TYR A 45 16.13 7.54 -1.20
CA TYR A 45 16.90 8.00 -2.37
C TYR A 45 16.73 7.08 -3.59
N PHE A 46 16.77 5.78 -3.38
CA PHE A 46 16.57 4.80 -4.47
C PHE A 46 15.12 4.74 -4.94
N ILE A 47 14.16 4.81 -4.02
CA ILE A 47 12.72 4.87 -4.32
C ILE A 47 12.41 6.11 -5.16
N ASP A 48 12.89 7.28 -4.77
CA ASP A 48 12.65 8.53 -5.48
C ASP A 48 13.29 8.52 -6.87
N ALA A 49 14.50 7.97 -7.00
CA ALA A 49 15.18 7.81 -8.28
C ALA A 49 14.42 6.83 -9.21
N ALA A 50 13.96 5.69 -8.68
CA ALA A 50 13.14 4.74 -9.45
C ALA A 50 11.81 5.37 -9.86
N ALA A 51 11.11 6.06 -8.95
CA ALA A 51 9.86 6.76 -9.23
C ALA A 51 10.05 7.87 -10.29
N GLN A 52 11.19 8.55 -10.30
CA GLN A 52 11.52 9.51 -11.36
C GLN A 52 11.63 8.82 -12.72
N ILE A 53 12.39 7.72 -12.82
CA ILE A 53 12.53 6.98 -14.08
C ILE A 53 11.18 6.48 -14.58
N ILE A 54 10.35 5.92 -13.67
CA ILE A 54 9.01 5.43 -14.02
C ILE A 54 8.18 6.55 -14.64
N ARG A 55 8.21 7.73 -14.05
CA ARG A 55 7.43 8.90 -14.49
C ARG A 55 7.92 9.46 -15.84
N GLU A 56 9.23 9.52 -16.02
CA GLU A 56 9.83 10.18 -17.19
C GLU A 56 9.96 9.25 -18.40
N GLU A 57 10.16 7.94 -18.15
CA GLU A 57 10.55 7.00 -19.22
C GLU A 57 9.74 5.70 -19.24
N GLY A 58 8.93 5.45 -18.19
CA GLY A 58 8.16 4.22 -18.02
C GLY A 58 8.88 3.15 -17.19
N ILE A 59 8.08 2.20 -16.68
CA ILE A 59 8.54 1.17 -15.75
C ILE A 59 9.59 0.24 -16.35
N ASP A 60 9.48 -0.08 -17.65
CA ASP A 60 10.42 -0.94 -18.38
C ASP A 60 11.83 -0.35 -18.50
N LYS A 61 11.99 0.93 -18.20
CA LYS A 61 13.29 1.63 -18.25
C LYS A 61 13.99 1.69 -16.88
N VAL A 62 13.36 1.18 -15.84
CA VAL A 62 13.99 1.08 -14.52
C VAL A 62 15.04 -0.03 -14.54
N THR A 63 16.26 0.33 -14.22
CA THR A 63 17.36 -0.63 -14.03
C THR A 63 18.15 -0.28 -12.78
N ILE A 64 18.71 -1.28 -12.11
CA ILE A 64 19.54 -1.09 -10.91
C ILE A 64 20.64 -0.05 -11.13
N ARG A 65 21.32 -0.11 -12.28
CA ARG A 65 22.41 0.82 -12.61
C ARG A 65 21.90 2.26 -12.71
N LYS A 66 20.82 2.46 -13.46
CA LYS A 66 20.26 3.79 -13.70
C LYS A 66 19.73 4.42 -12.43
N VAL A 67 19.04 3.62 -11.59
CA VAL A 67 18.57 4.07 -10.25
C VAL A 67 19.75 4.46 -9.37
N ALA A 68 20.79 3.64 -9.33
CA ALA A 68 21.97 3.93 -8.53
C ALA A 68 22.69 5.20 -9.00
N ASP A 69 22.82 5.39 -10.32
CA ASP A 69 23.43 6.58 -10.93
C ASP A 69 22.65 7.86 -10.55
N ILE A 70 21.30 7.85 -10.67
CA ILE A 70 20.45 9.00 -10.31
C ILE A 70 20.49 9.27 -8.80
N ALA A 71 20.43 8.20 -7.99
CA ALA A 71 20.51 8.34 -6.52
C ALA A 71 21.88 8.77 -6.02
N GLY A 72 22.92 8.79 -6.86
CA GLY A 72 24.29 9.17 -6.51
C GLY A 72 25.08 8.09 -5.76
N PHE A 73 24.74 6.82 -5.99
CA PHE A 73 25.37 5.67 -5.35
C PHE A 73 25.81 4.62 -6.40
N ASN A 74 26.54 3.61 -5.94
CA ASN A 74 26.85 2.46 -6.78
C ASN A 74 25.78 1.37 -6.64
N SER A 75 25.67 0.49 -7.62
CA SER A 75 24.70 -0.62 -7.64
C SER A 75 24.84 -1.57 -6.43
N ALA A 76 26.07 -1.77 -5.92
CA ALA A 76 26.29 -2.63 -4.76
C ALA A 76 25.66 -2.04 -3.48
N THR A 77 25.63 -0.72 -3.36
CA THR A 77 24.95 -0.06 -2.25
C THR A 77 23.45 -0.29 -2.28
N LEU A 78 22.83 -0.28 -3.47
CA LEU A 78 21.40 -0.55 -3.64
C LEU A 78 21.02 -1.94 -3.15
N TYR A 79 21.80 -2.97 -3.47
CA TYR A 79 21.56 -4.35 -3.03
C TYR A 79 21.68 -4.57 -1.51
N ASN A 80 22.21 -3.62 -0.75
CA ASN A 80 22.15 -3.66 0.72
C ASN A 80 20.76 -3.32 1.28
N TYR A 81 19.85 -2.79 0.44
CA TYR A 81 18.53 -2.29 0.84
C TYR A 81 17.37 -2.97 0.12
N PHE A 82 17.60 -3.44 -1.10
CA PHE A 82 16.60 -4.11 -1.95
C PHE A 82 17.15 -5.45 -2.43
N GLU A 83 16.35 -6.49 -2.32
CA GLU A 83 16.72 -7.85 -2.69
C GLU A 83 16.91 -8.01 -4.20
N ASN A 84 16.03 -7.36 -4.95
CA ASN A 84 16.01 -7.39 -6.42
C ASN A 84 15.38 -6.11 -6.99
N LEU A 85 15.26 -6.05 -8.30
CA LEU A 85 14.66 -4.92 -9.02
C LEU A 85 13.16 -4.81 -8.72
N ASP A 86 12.45 -5.93 -8.62
CA ASP A 86 10.99 -5.96 -8.40
C ASP A 86 10.64 -5.42 -7.02
N HIS A 87 11.42 -5.77 -5.99
CA HIS A 87 11.30 -5.18 -4.66
C HIS A 87 11.43 -3.64 -4.70
N LEU A 88 12.42 -3.11 -5.43
CA LEU A 88 12.60 -1.66 -5.59
C LEU A 88 11.43 -1.03 -6.36
N ILE A 89 11.00 -1.65 -7.47
CA ILE A 89 9.90 -1.17 -8.29
C ILE A 89 8.61 -1.12 -7.47
N LEU A 90 8.32 -2.15 -6.68
CA LEU A 90 7.16 -2.16 -5.79
C LEU A 90 7.19 -1.01 -4.78
N PHE A 91 8.34 -0.78 -4.14
CA PHE A 91 8.49 0.33 -3.20
C PHE A 91 8.34 1.70 -3.87
N ALA A 92 8.87 1.86 -5.08
CA ALA A 92 8.68 3.07 -5.87
C ALA A 92 7.20 3.26 -6.26
N ALA A 93 6.55 2.18 -6.63
CA ALA A 93 5.15 2.16 -7.02
C ALA A 93 4.19 2.46 -5.84
N MET A 94 4.52 2.01 -4.62
CA MET A 94 3.77 2.36 -3.40
C MET A 94 3.69 3.87 -3.16
N ARG A 95 4.64 4.67 -3.65
CA ARG A 95 4.57 6.14 -3.63
C ARG A 95 3.39 6.70 -4.41
N TYR A 96 3.02 6.07 -5.50
CA TYR A 96 1.86 6.48 -6.32
C TYR A 96 0.53 6.07 -5.67
N ILE A 97 0.51 4.94 -4.96
CA ILE A 97 -0.67 4.52 -4.20
C ILE A 97 -0.94 5.47 -3.02
N LYS A 98 0.08 6.16 -2.50
CA LYS A 98 -0.07 7.10 -1.41
C LYS A 98 -1.12 8.18 -1.68
N ASP A 99 -1.10 8.78 -2.87
CA ASP A 99 -2.04 9.86 -3.22
C ASP A 99 -3.47 9.32 -3.31
N TYR A 100 -3.65 8.12 -3.86
CA TYR A 100 -4.93 7.41 -3.83
C TYR A 100 -5.39 7.11 -2.40
N ALA A 101 -4.51 6.56 -1.56
CA ALA A 101 -4.83 6.24 -0.18
C ALA A 101 -5.20 7.49 0.63
N ALA A 102 -4.50 8.62 0.41
CA ALA A 102 -4.77 9.89 1.06
C ALA A 102 -6.10 10.52 0.62
N ALA A 103 -6.51 10.34 -0.64
CA ALA A 103 -7.76 10.87 -1.17
C ALA A 103 -8.98 10.04 -0.79
N LEU A 104 -8.81 8.75 -0.54
CA LEU A 104 -9.91 7.81 -0.34
C LEU A 104 -10.88 8.20 0.79
N PRO A 105 -10.45 8.68 1.98
CA PRO A 105 -11.35 9.14 3.03
C PRO A 105 -12.31 10.25 2.56
N GLU A 106 -11.84 11.20 1.75
CA GLU A 106 -12.69 12.27 1.24
C GLU A 106 -13.74 11.75 0.23
N TYR A 107 -13.37 10.79 -0.62
CA TYR A 107 -14.34 10.11 -1.50
C TYR A 107 -15.42 9.38 -0.72
N LEU A 108 -15.09 8.83 0.45
CA LEU A 108 -16.00 8.01 1.26
C LEU A 108 -16.79 8.80 2.31
N LYS A 109 -16.47 10.07 2.54
CA LYS A 109 -17.02 10.91 3.62
C LYS A 109 -18.54 10.92 3.67
N ASP A 110 -19.19 11.04 2.51
CA ASP A 110 -20.65 11.13 2.41
C ASP A 110 -21.30 9.82 1.93
N ALA A 111 -20.58 8.70 2.04
CA ALA A 111 -21.12 7.41 1.64
C ALA A 111 -22.17 6.90 2.65
N ASN A 112 -23.37 6.59 2.17
CA ASN A 112 -24.52 6.29 3.01
C ASN A 112 -24.61 4.79 3.40
N ASN A 113 -24.03 3.91 2.57
CA ASN A 113 -24.12 2.44 2.74
C ASN A 113 -22.94 1.75 2.03
N ALA A 114 -22.84 0.42 2.17
CA ALA A 114 -21.75 -0.36 1.59
C ALA A 114 -21.70 -0.28 0.07
N LEU A 115 -22.85 -0.24 -0.61
CA LEU A 115 -22.92 -0.12 -2.06
C LEU A 115 -22.36 1.22 -2.54
N ASP A 116 -22.74 2.31 -1.88
CA ASP A 116 -22.22 3.65 -2.18
C ASP A 116 -20.70 3.71 -1.90
N ARG A 117 -20.23 3.14 -0.80
CA ARG A 117 -18.78 3.01 -0.51
C ARG A 117 -18.06 2.23 -1.60
N PHE A 118 -18.57 1.08 -2.01
CA PHE A 118 -18.00 0.27 -3.09
C PHE A 118 -17.83 1.06 -4.39
N LEU A 119 -18.87 1.78 -4.82
CA LEU A 119 -18.81 2.58 -6.03
C LEU A 119 -17.84 3.76 -5.92
N ARG A 120 -17.79 4.43 -4.77
CA ARG A 120 -16.85 5.54 -4.51
C ARG A 120 -15.40 5.09 -4.42
N VAL A 121 -15.14 3.89 -3.89
CA VAL A 121 -13.80 3.27 -3.95
C VAL A 121 -13.36 3.11 -5.40
N TRP A 122 -14.24 2.62 -6.28
CA TRP A 122 -13.95 2.50 -7.71
C TRP A 122 -13.75 3.87 -8.38
N GLU A 123 -14.56 4.89 -8.04
CA GLU A 123 -14.39 6.26 -8.56
C GLU A 123 -13.02 6.82 -8.19
N CYS A 124 -12.63 6.71 -6.92
CA CYS A 124 -11.31 7.12 -6.46
C CYS A 124 -10.19 6.33 -7.15
N PHE A 125 -10.31 5.01 -7.19
CA PHE A 125 -9.29 4.15 -7.77
C PHE A 125 -9.09 4.41 -9.28
N CYS A 126 -10.15 4.53 -10.05
CA CYS A 126 -10.08 4.88 -11.47
C CYS A 126 -9.44 6.26 -11.69
N HIS A 127 -9.79 7.25 -10.86
CA HIS A 127 -9.22 8.60 -10.96
C HIS A 127 -7.70 8.59 -10.85
N PHE A 128 -7.12 7.86 -9.89
CA PHE A 128 -5.68 7.81 -9.70
C PHE A 128 -5.00 6.85 -10.67
N SER A 129 -5.56 5.67 -10.88
CA SER A 129 -4.92 4.63 -11.69
C SER A 129 -4.85 4.96 -13.17
N PHE A 130 -5.82 5.65 -13.75
CA PHE A 130 -5.76 6.05 -15.14
C PHE A 130 -4.87 7.29 -15.41
N LYS A 131 -4.37 7.96 -14.36
CA LYS A 131 -3.33 8.98 -14.49
C LYS A 131 -1.94 8.38 -14.68
N ASP A 132 -1.67 7.27 -13.98
CA ASP A 132 -0.39 6.56 -14.00
C ASP A 132 -0.61 5.07 -14.31
N PRO A 133 -1.21 4.76 -15.50
CA PRO A 133 -1.78 3.45 -15.78
C PRO A 133 -0.75 2.33 -15.80
N GLU A 134 0.46 2.58 -16.29
CA GLU A 134 1.55 1.59 -16.34
C GLU A 134 2.01 1.19 -14.94
N ILE A 135 2.03 2.15 -14.00
CA ILE A 135 2.40 1.91 -12.61
C ILE A 135 1.36 1.05 -11.92
N TYR A 136 0.09 1.42 -12.04
CA TYR A 136 -1.00 0.63 -11.43
C TYR A 136 -1.11 -0.76 -12.05
N HIS A 137 -0.86 -0.90 -13.35
CA HIS A 137 -0.79 -2.20 -13.99
C HIS A 137 0.36 -3.06 -13.42
N ALA A 138 1.54 -2.47 -13.27
CA ALA A 138 2.69 -3.18 -12.72
C ALA A 138 2.49 -3.61 -11.25
N ILE A 139 1.82 -2.78 -10.45
CA ILE A 139 1.56 -3.11 -9.04
C ILE A 139 0.55 -4.25 -8.89
N PHE A 140 -0.52 -4.24 -9.70
CA PHE A 140 -1.68 -5.08 -9.46
C PHE A 140 -1.84 -6.26 -10.41
N PHE A 141 -1.16 -6.24 -11.56
CA PHE A 141 -1.31 -7.23 -12.62
C PHE A 141 0.02 -7.78 -13.16
N ALA A 142 1.18 -7.25 -12.71
CA ALA A 142 2.44 -7.89 -13.04
C ALA A 142 2.56 -9.22 -12.27
N ASP A 143 3.11 -10.21 -12.97
CA ASP A 143 3.42 -11.51 -12.39
C ASP A 143 4.70 -11.37 -11.55
N LEU A 144 4.56 -10.69 -10.39
CA LEU A 144 5.65 -10.49 -9.45
C LEU A 144 5.74 -11.72 -8.55
N ASP A 145 6.96 -12.10 -8.18
CA ASP A 145 7.24 -13.29 -7.36
C ASP A 145 6.46 -13.30 -6.02
N LYS A 146 6.28 -14.47 -5.43
CA LYS A 146 5.39 -14.79 -4.30
C LYS A 146 5.59 -14.00 -2.99
N ASP A 147 6.66 -13.22 -2.89
CA ASP A 147 7.04 -12.52 -1.65
C ASP A 147 6.48 -11.08 -1.54
N LEU A 148 5.51 -10.72 -2.39
CA LEU A 148 4.96 -9.35 -2.43
C LEU A 148 4.26 -8.92 -1.14
N GLU A 149 3.59 -9.86 -0.44
CA GLU A 149 2.92 -9.55 0.83
C GLU A 149 3.91 -9.06 1.87
N ASP A 150 5.09 -9.69 1.92
CA ASP A 150 6.14 -9.34 2.84
C ASP A 150 6.71 -7.96 2.51
N TYR A 151 6.84 -7.61 1.23
CA TYR A 151 7.34 -6.31 0.79
C TYR A 151 6.36 -5.17 1.09
N VAL A 152 5.05 -5.37 0.92
CA VAL A 152 4.03 -4.38 1.30
C VAL A 152 4.04 -4.15 2.81
N ALA A 153 4.14 -5.22 3.60
CA ALA A 153 4.26 -5.13 5.05
C ALA A 153 5.56 -4.42 5.47
N GLU A 154 6.69 -4.71 4.81
CA GLU A 154 7.96 -4.03 5.04
C GLU A 154 7.86 -2.54 4.69
N TYR A 155 7.20 -2.19 3.59
CA TYR A 155 7.00 -0.79 3.19
C TYR A 155 6.29 0.00 4.28
N TYR A 156 5.12 -0.44 4.73
CA TYR A 156 4.37 0.27 5.77
C TYR A 156 5.03 0.21 7.15
N LYS A 157 5.89 -0.77 7.42
CA LYS A 157 6.73 -0.76 8.62
C LYS A 157 7.81 0.33 8.57
N LEU A 158 8.34 0.64 7.39
CA LEU A 158 9.33 1.69 7.17
C LEU A 158 8.68 3.08 7.05
N PHE A 159 7.49 3.14 6.46
CA PHE A 159 6.73 4.37 6.19
C PHE A 159 5.33 4.33 6.83
N PRO A 160 5.24 4.18 8.17
CA PRO A 160 3.94 4.05 8.86
C PRO A 160 3.06 5.29 8.69
N GLU A 161 3.65 6.46 8.45
CA GLU A 161 2.94 7.69 8.17
C GLU A 161 2.20 7.70 6.83
N GLU A 162 2.49 6.77 5.95
CA GLU A 162 1.82 6.62 4.65
C GLU A 162 0.63 5.66 4.72
N LEU A 163 0.49 4.91 5.82
CA LEU A 163 -0.69 4.10 6.09
C LEU A 163 -1.75 4.94 6.81
N ILE A 164 -2.81 5.30 6.09
CA ILE A 164 -3.92 6.08 6.64
C ILE A 164 -4.84 5.15 7.44
N VAL A 165 -4.88 5.34 8.77
CA VAL A 165 -5.53 4.40 9.72
C VAL A 165 -6.90 4.87 10.20
N GLU A 166 -7.47 5.95 9.65
CA GLU A 166 -8.73 6.52 10.16
C GLU A 166 -9.95 5.60 10.04
N ASN A 167 -9.90 4.60 9.17
CA ASN A 167 -10.97 3.62 9.00
C ASN A 167 -10.40 2.20 8.88
N HIS A 168 -10.76 1.31 9.81
CA HIS A 168 -10.27 -0.07 9.85
C HIS A 168 -10.52 -0.86 8.55
N GLY A 169 -11.67 -0.65 7.89
CA GLY A 169 -11.99 -1.29 6.62
C GLY A 169 -11.07 -0.85 5.47
N ILE A 170 -10.80 0.46 5.39
CA ILE A 170 -9.89 1.04 4.38
C ILE A 170 -8.46 0.54 4.61
N SER A 171 -7.98 0.58 5.85
CA SER A 171 -6.63 0.11 6.20
C SER A 171 -6.44 -1.36 5.85
N THR A 172 -7.44 -2.21 6.15
CA THR A 172 -7.41 -3.64 5.80
C THR A 172 -7.35 -3.84 4.28
N MET A 173 -8.13 -3.07 3.52
CA MET A 173 -8.11 -3.12 2.06
C MET A 173 -6.74 -2.68 1.50
N LEU A 174 -6.17 -1.58 2.00
CA LEU A 174 -4.89 -1.05 1.52
C LEU A 174 -3.70 -1.96 1.83
N LEU A 175 -3.78 -2.75 2.90
CA LEU A 175 -2.76 -3.74 3.24
C LEU A 175 -2.78 -4.98 2.33
N LYS A 176 -3.87 -5.21 1.59
CA LYS A 176 -3.91 -6.28 0.61
C LYS A 176 -3.09 -5.91 -0.62
N HIS A 177 -2.15 -6.78 -1.02
CA HIS A 177 -1.29 -6.57 -2.20
C HIS A 177 -2.04 -6.90 -3.50
N ASN A 178 -2.95 -7.87 -3.45
CA ASN A 178 -3.71 -8.33 -4.59
C ASN A 178 -4.98 -7.48 -4.77
N ILE A 179 -5.16 -6.93 -5.98
CA ILE A 179 -6.31 -6.10 -6.32
C ILE A 179 -7.64 -6.85 -6.15
N PHE A 180 -7.65 -8.16 -6.41
CA PHE A 180 -8.81 -9.02 -6.26
C PHE A 180 -9.26 -9.10 -4.79
N GLU A 181 -8.31 -9.29 -3.86
CA GLU A 181 -8.59 -9.29 -2.43
C GLU A 181 -9.02 -7.92 -1.91
N ARG A 182 -8.46 -6.83 -2.49
CA ARG A 182 -8.90 -5.46 -2.19
C ARG A 182 -10.35 -5.25 -2.56
N GLY A 183 -10.74 -5.64 -3.77
CA GLY A 183 -12.11 -5.54 -4.25
C GLY A 183 -13.06 -6.40 -3.42
N MET A 184 -12.67 -7.64 -3.12
CA MET A 184 -13.45 -8.57 -2.31
C MET A 184 -13.74 -8.01 -0.90
N THR A 185 -12.84 -7.23 -0.32
CA THR A 185 -13.07 -6.58 0.98
C THR A 185 -14.30 -5.68 0.95
N THR A 186 -14.45 -4.89 -0.12
CA THR A 186 -15.59 -3.97 -0.28
C THR A 186 -16.88 -4.68 -0.71
N VAL A 187 -16.78 -5.71 -1.55
CA VAL A 187 -17.94 -6.54 -1.94
C VAL A 187 -18.52 -7.28 -0.74
N LYS A 188 -17.70 -7.82 0.16
CA LYS A 188 -18.15 -8.46 1.40
C LYS A 188 -18.94 -7.53 2.32
N GLU A 189 -18.63 -6.24 2.32
CA GLU A 189 -19.47 -5.27 3.04
C GLU A 189 -20.84 -5.11 2.39
N CYS A 190 -20.92 -5.14 1.05
CA CYS A 190 -22.20 -5.12 0.33
C CYS A 190 -23.04 -6.37 0.62
N VAL A 191 -22.41 -7.54 0.74
CA VAL A 191 -23.09 -8.78 1.15
C VAL A 191 -23.61 -8.64 2.58
N LYS A 192 -22.79 -8.18 3.51
CA LYS A 192 -23.15 -8.01 4.92
C LYS A 192 -24.33 -7.04 5.13
N GLU A 193 -24.43 -6.00 4.31
CA GLU A 193 -25.55 -5.04 4.33
C GLU A 193 -26.75 -5.48 3.47
N GLY A 194 -26.67 -6.68 2.85
CA GLY A 194 -27.77 -7.29 2.10
C GLY A 194 -28.04 -6.65 0.73
N PHE A 195 -27.03 -6.04 0.10
CA PHE A 195 -27.14 -5.55 -1.28
C PHE A 195 -26.84 -6.63 -2.31
N ILE A 196 -25.91 -7.52 -2.04
CA ILE A 196 -25.44 -8.59 -2.92
C ILE A 196 -25.58 -9.92 -2.17
N ARG A 197 -25.93 -10.99 -2.88
CA ARG A 197 -25.95 -12.34 -2.30
C ARG A 197 -24.52 -12.85 -2.13
N GLU A 198 -24.28 -13.67 -1.11
CA GLU A 198 -22.97 -14.27 -0.87
C GLU A 198 -22.45 -15.06 -2.07
N GLU A 199 -23.34 -15.81 -2.72
CA GLU A 199 -23.03 -16.61 -3.90
C GLU A 199 -22.62 -15.80 -5.14
N ASP A 200 -23.02 -14.52 -5.21
CA ASP A 200 -22.74 -13.61 -6.33
C ASP A 200 -21.50 -12.74 -6.08
N ALA A 201 -20.92 -12.78 -4.88
CA ALA A 201 -19.87 -11.86 -4.46
C ALA A 201 -18.57 -12.02 -5.28
N GLU A 202 -18.18 -13.25 -5.55
CA GLU A 202 -16.98 -13.57 -6.31
C GLU A 202 -17.13 -13.15 -7.77
N ASP A 203 -18.25 -13.48 -8.40
CA ASP A 203 -18.56 -13.11 -9.78
C ASP A 203 -18.58 -11.59 -9.97
N LEU A 204 -19.23 -10.85 -9.06
CA LEU A 204 -19.24 -9.38 -9.12
C LEU A 204 -17.83 -8.81 -9.02
N ASN A 205 -17.03 -9.31 -8.08
CA ASN A 205 -15.66 -8.86 -7.91
C ASN A 205 -14.83 -9.12 -9.17
N GLU A 206 -14.89 -10.33 -9.70
CA GLU A 206 -14.15 -10.75 -10.90
C GLU A 206 -14.56 -9.92 -12.13
N MET A 207 -15.84 -9.76 -12.38
CA MET A 207 -16.34 -8.98 -13.52
C MET A 207 -15.93 -7.50 -13.43
N THR A 208 -15.94 -6.91 -12.25
CA THR A 208 -15.49 -5.52 -12.09
C THR A 208 -13.97 -5.39 -12.35
N MET A 209 -13.17 -6.39 -11.96
CA MET A 209 -11.74 -6.43 -12.28
C MET A 209 -11.48 -6.55 -13.77
N PHE A 210 -12.15 -7.44 -14.47
CA PHE A 210 -12.02 -7.61 -15.92
C PHE A 210 -12.37 -6.32 -16.68
N ILE A 211 -13.45 -5.64 -16.28
CA ILE A 211 -13.82 -4.33 -16.84
C ILE A 211 -12.69 -3.32 -16.65
N TYR A 212 -12.20 -3.20 -15.43
CA TYR A 212 -11.15 -2.27 -15.08
C TYR A 212 -9.86 -2.56 -15.85
N GLU A 213 -9.35 -3.78 -15.78
CA GLU A 213 -8.09 -4.19 -16.44
C GLU A 213 -8.14 -3.98 -17.94
N SER A 214 -9.26 -4.37 -18.59
CA SER A 214 -9.44 -4.16 -20.04
C SER A 214 -9.38 -2.68 -20.42
N ILE A 215 -9.92 -1.78 -19.60
CA ILE A 215 -9.88 -0.33 -19.85
C ILE A 215 -8.47 0.21 -19.57
N LEU A 216 -7.84 -0.20 -18.47
CA LEU A 216 -6.46 0.17 -18.12
C LEU A 216 -5.49 -0.14 -19.27
N LEU A 217 -5.56 -1.36 -19.82
CA LEU A 217 -4.74 -1.77 -20.97
C LEU A 217 -5.01 -0.92 -22.23
N LYS A 218 -6.23 -0.40 -22.42
CA LYS A 218 -6.51 0.52 -23.54
C LYS A 218 -5.88 1.89 -23.31
N VAL A 219 -5.84 2.37 -22.07
CA VAL A 219 -5.14 3.62 -21.73
C VAL A 219 -3.64 3.46 -21.95
N ILE A 220 -3.02 2.40 -21.41
CA ILE A 220 -1.60 2.10 -21.59
C ILE A 220 -1.22 2.05 -23.10
N ARG A 221 -2.09 1.49 -23.92
CA ARG A 221 -1.87 1.38 -25.38
C ARG A 221 -2.25 2.63 -26.17
N ASN A 222 -2.53 3.75 -25.51
CA ASN A 222 -2.98 5.01 -26.11
C ASN A 222 -4.21 4.85 -27.04
N LYS A 223 -5.12 3.94 -26.67
CA LYS A 223 -6.38 3.67 -27.40
C LYS A 223 -7.62 4.24 -26.72
N MET A 224 -7.42 4.86 -25.55
CA MET A 224 -8.48 5.51 -24.77
C MET A 224 -7.87 6.62 -23.92
N GLU A 225 -8.46 7.80 -24.01
CA GLU A 225 -8.07 8.95 -23.20
C GLU A 225 -8.56 8.81 -21.77
N TYR A 226 -7.89 9.52 -20.84
CA TYR A 226 -8.17 9.49 -19.40
C TYR A 226 -9.65 9.73 -19.06
N ASP A 227 -10.25 10.80 -19.57
CA ASP A 227 -11.64 11.16 -19.26
C ASP A 227 -12.63 10.10 -19.75
N ASP A 228 -12.41 9.57 -20.95
CA ASP A 228 -13.18 8.47 -21.52
C ASP A 228 -13.06 7.19 -20.72
N ALA A 229 -11.85 6.87 -20.24
CA ALA A 229 -11.58 5.69 -19.43
C ALA A 229 -12.33 5.77 -18.10
N ASN A 230 -12.22 6.89 -17.38
CA ASN A 230 -12.96 7.13 -16.14
C ASN A 230 -14.46 6.98 -16.33
N ALA A 231 -15.04 7.73 -17.28
CA ALA A 231 -16.47 7.72 -17.51
C ALA A 231 -17.00 6.33 -17.88
N LYS A 232 -16.30 5.60 -18.75
CA LYS A 232 -16.71 4.27 -19.20
C LYS A 232 -16.55 3.23 -18.11
N CYS A 233 -15.41 3.24 -17.38
CA CYS A 233 -15.16 2.28 -16.33
C CYS A 233 -16.24 2.36 -15.25
N ILE A 234 -16.48 3.54 -14.71
CA ILE A 234 -17.50 3.76 -13.68
C ILE A 234 -18.90 3.42 -14.19
N LYS A 235 -19.22 3.81 -15.42
CA LYS A 235 -20.52 3.45 -16.05
C LYS A 235 -20.71 1.93 -16.12
N TYR A 236 -19.68 1.18 -16.51
CA TYR A 236 -19.78 -0.27 -16.66
C TYR A 236 -19.79 -0.98 -15.32
N ILE A 237 -18.99 -0.54 -14.36
CA ILE A 237 -19.00 -1.05 -12.99
C ILE A 237 -20.37 -0.83 -12.35
N LYS A 238 -20.94 0.37 -12.43
CA LYS A 238 -22.30 0.64 -11.94
C LYS A 238 -23.35 -0.25 -12.62
N ARG A 239 -23.21 -0.49 -13.91
CA ARG A 239 -24.15 -1.32 -14.66
C ARG A 239 -24.09 -2.77 -14.26
N ILE A 240 -22.88 -3.35 -14.13
CA ILE A 240 -22.72 -4.74 -13.72
C ILE A 240 -23.14 -4.91 -12.25
N THR A 241 -22.77 -4.01 -11.37
CA THR A 241 -23.18 -4.04 -9.96
C THR A 241 -24.70 -4.05 -9.81
N ASN A 242 -25.41 -3.21 -10.58
CA ASN A 242 -26.87 -3.16 -10.57
C ASN A 242 -27.52 -4.50 -11.01
N SER A 243 -26.86 -5.31 -11.84
CA SER A 243 -27.40 -6.60 -12.23
C SER A 243 -27.33 -7.65 -11.12
N PHE A 244 -26.45 -7.48 -10.16
CA PHE A 244 -26.29 -8.34 -9.00
C PHE A 244 -27.07 -7.88 -7.76
N LEU A 245 -27.70 -6.70 -7.79
CA LEU A 245 -28.50 -6.22 -6.65
C LEU A 245 -29.68 -7.15 -6.38
N ILE A 246 -29.93 -7.41 -5.10
CA ILE A 246 -31.13 -8.09 -4.63
C ILE A 246 -32.36 -7.26 -5.03
N GLU A 247 -33.46 -7.91 -5.43
CA GLU A 247 -34.63 -7.25 -6.05
C GLU A 247 -35.19 -6.07 -5.21
N ASP A 248 -35.22 -6.21 -3.89
CA ASP A 248 -35.68 -5.17 -2.96
C ASP A 248 -34.71 -3.98 -2.83
N LYS A 249 -33.55 -4.04 -3.45
CA LYS A 249 -32.48 -3.02 -3.40
C LYS A 249 -32.19 -2.36 -4.76
N ARG A 250 -32.91 -2.76 -5.82
CA ARG A 250 -32.80 -2.18 -7.18
C ARG A 250 -33.40 -0.81 -7.32
#